data_294d2591e475df92ee5f72da3226559b
#
_entry.id   294d2591e475df92ee5f72da3226559b
#
_cell.length_a   1.000
_cell.length_b   1.000
_cell.length_c   1.000
_cell.angle_alpha   90.00
_cell.angle_beta   90.00
_cell.angle_gamma   90.00
#
_symmetry.space_group_name_H-M   'P 1'
#
loop_
_entity.id
_entity.type
_entity.pdbx_description
1 polymer ?
#
loop_
_entity_poly.entity_id
_entity_poly.type
_entity_poly.pdbx_seq_one_letter_code
_entity_poly.pdbx_strand_id
1 'polypeptide(L)'
;MPTLTNAVVLVTGANGGIGTAFVHAALARGAAKVYASARTPRDWDDERIVPLTLDVTDADSIAAAVAAAGDVTVLINNAGGLPPTASLLDIGEDDLRQNMEINFFAPVLMARAFAPALGAAENAVLIDIHSVASWYAWAGAYSVSKAAMWSATNALRLELAPRGVLVTGVHMGYVDTAMAAHTDDAKMRPEDLVEAVFAGVENDAFEVVADELSARVRAGLAAPLTALYPELDQAKR
;
A
#
# COMPACT_ATOMS: atom_id res chain seq x y z
N MET A 1 11.08 -18.79 -2.32
CA MET A 1 10.37 -17.73 -3.05
C MET A 1 8.90 -17.83 -2.66
N PRO A 2 8.31 -16.77 -2.14
CA PRO A 2 6.90 -16.76 -1.82
C PRO A 2 6.05 -17.04 -3.07
N THR A 3 4.94 -17.73 -2.91
CA THR A 3 3.97 -17.98 -3.97
C THR A 3 2.58 -17.66 -3.45
N LEU A 4 1.70 -17.21 -4.32
CA LEU A 4 0.29 -16.99 -3.96
C LEU A 4 -0.51 -18.31 -3.95
N THR A 5 0.05 -19.41 -4.44
CA THR A 5 -0.62 -20.71 -4.43
C THR A 5 -0.92 -21.15 -3.00
N ASN A 6 -2.18 -21.45 -2.73
CA ASN A 6 -2.74 -21.79 -1.42
C ASN A 6 -2.61 -20.66 -0.34
N ALA A 7 -2.23 -19.45 -0.73
CA ALA A 7 -2.16 -18.31 0.18
C ALA A 7 -3.56 -17.92 0.71
N VAL A 8 -3.61 -17.41 1.93
CA VAL A 8 -4.75 -16.70 2.50
C VAL A 8 -4.40 -15.22 2.51
N VAL A 9 -5.05 -14.46 1.66
CA VAL A 9 -4.72 -13.05 1.39
C VAL A 9 -5.72 -12.13 2.09
N LEU A 10 -5.26 -11.10 2.77
CA LEU A 10 -6.11 -10.01 3.24
C LEU A 10 -5.76 -8.73 2.48
N VAL A 11 -6.77 -8.14 1.82
CA VAL A 11 -6.63 -6.88 1.08
C VAL A 11 -7.40 -5.78 1.81
N THR A 12 -6.71 -4.74 2.29
CA THR A 12 -7.40 -3.57 2.83
C THR A 12 -7.84 -2.63 1.72
N GLY A 13 -9.05 -2.03 1.85
CA GLY A 13 -9.62 -1.18 0.81
C GLY A 13 -9.97 -1.93 -0.48
N ALA A 14 -10.46 -3.16 -0.37
CA ALA A 14 -10.74 -4.06 -1.49
C ALA A 14 -11.83 -3.57 -2.46
N ASN A 15 -12.69 -2.65 -2.04
CA ASN A 15 -13.71 -2.06 -2.91
C ASN A 15 -13.14 -1.04 -3.93
N GLY A 16 -11.93 -0.53 -3.70
CA GLY A 16 -11.27 0.42 -4.61
C GLY A 16 -10.65 -0.27 -5.84
N GLY A 17 -10.28 0.51 -6.88
CA GLY A 17 -9.77 -0.05 -8.14
C GLY A 17 -8.56 -0.97 -7.96
N ILE A 18 -7.51 -0.50 -7.27
CA ILE A 18 -6.30 -1.32 -7.00
C ILE A 18 -6.65 -2.51 -6.09
N GLY A 19 -7.45 -2.29 -5.03
CA GLY A 19 -7.86 -3.36 -4.12
C GLY A 19 -8.65 -4.46 -4.81
N THR A 20 -9.58 -4.09 -5.71
CA THR A 20 -10.34 -5.04 -6.53
C THR A 20 -9.41 -5.85 -7.45
N ALA A 21 -8.45 -5.19 -8.09
CA ALA A 21 -7.47 -5.87 -8.94
C ALA A 21 -6.62 -6.88 -8.12
N PHE A 22 -6.20 -6.52 -6.90
CA PHE A 22 -5.50 -7.45 -5.99
C PHE A 22 -6.33 -8.67 -5.66
N VAL A 23 -7.62 -8.51 -5.34
CA VAL A 23 -8.52 -9.63 -5.01
C VAL A 23 -8.57 -10.63 -6.18
N HIS A 24 -8.84 -10.14 -7.38
CA HIS A 24 -8.94 -11.03 -8.56
C HIS A 24 -7.60 -11.65 -8.94
N ALA A 25 -6.51 -10.89 -8.91
CA ALA A 25 -5.20 -11.39 -9.27
C ALA A 25 -4.66 -12.43 -8.27
N ALA A 26 -4.95 -12.27 -6.97
CA ALA A 26 -4.59 -13.27 -5.96
C ALA A 26 -5.27 -14.62 -6.24
N LEU A 27 -6.58 -14.60 -6.54
CA LEU A 27 -7.33 -15.81 -6.90
C LEU A 27 -6.82 -16.45 -8.19
N ALA A 28 -6.50 -15.63 -9.20
CA ALA A 28 -5.95 -16.11 -10.47
C ALA A 28 -4.58 -16.80 -10.30
N ARG A 29 -3.81 -16.40 -9.25
CA ARG A 29 -2.53 -17.02 -8.86
C ARG A 29 -2.68 -18.18 -7.88
N GLY A 30 -3.91 -18.66 -7.64
CA GLY A 30 -4.17 -19.85 -6.84
C GLY A 30 -4.26 -19.61 -5.34
N ALA A 31 -4.54 -18.37 -4.90
CA ALA A 31 -4.87 -18.13 -3.50
C ALA A 31 -6.07 -18.99 -3.08
N ALA A 32 -5.97 -19.63 -1.93
CA ALA A 32 -7.04 -20.47 -1.40
C ALA A 32 -8.21 -19.62 -0.89
N LYS A 33 -7.93 -18.42 -0.41
CA LYS A 33 -8.93 -17.51 0.15
C LYS A 33 -8.45 -16.07 0.05
N VAL A 34 -9.38 -15.13 -0.13
CA VAL A 34 -9.11 -13.70 -0.06
C VAL A 34 -10.11 -13.04 0.86
N TYR A 35 -9.66 -12.46 1.96
CA TYR A 35 -10.44 -11.53 2.78
C TYR A 35 -10.45 -10.16 2.09
N ALA A 36 -11.57 -9.81 1.49
CA ALA A 36 -11.77 -8.54 0.81
C ALA A 36 -12.33 -7.51 1.79
N SER A 37 -11.46 -6.71 2.41
CA SER A 37 -11.89 -5.83 3.50
C SER A 37 -12.20 -4.41 3.05
N ALA A 38 -13.26 -3.86 3.64
CA ALA A 38 -13.71 -2.49 3.50
C ALA A 38 -14.57 -2.08 4.70
N ARG A 39 -14.79 -0.77 4.90
CA ARG A 39 -15.75 -0.28 5.92
C ARG A 39 -17.17 -0.77 5.68
N THR A 40 -17.54 -0.87 4.40
CA THR A 40 -18.81 -1.48 3.94
C THR A 40 -18.45 -2.44 2.81
N PRO A 41 -18.16 -3.71 3.12
CA PRO A 41 -17.81 -4.71 2.11
C PRO A 41 -18.97 -4.91 1.13
N ARG A 42 -18.64 -5.18 -0.12
CA ARG A 42 -19.60 -5.60 -1.14
C ARG A 42 -19.66 -7.12 -1.24
N ASP A 43 -20.67 -7.63 -1.88
CA ASP A 43 -20.73 -9.04 -2.29
C ASP A 43 -19.78 -9.30 -3.47
N TRP A 44 -19.33 -10.55 -3.56
CA TRP A 44 -18.43 -11.04 -4.60
C TRP A 44 -18.94 -12.36 -5.17
N ASP A 45 -18.71 -12.59 -6.46
CA ASP A 45 -19.24 -13.75 -7.17
C ASP A 45 -18.42 -15.07 -7.00
N ASP A 46 -17.31 -15.02 -6.24
CA ASP A 46 -16.43 -16.17 -5.98
C ASP A 46 -16.45 -16.53 -4.49
N GLU A 47 -16.80 -17.77 -4.15
CA GLU A 47 -16.92 -18.25 -2.75
C GLU A 47 -15.62 -18.21 -1.95
N ARG A 48 -14.47 -18.13 -2.63
CA ARG A 48 -13.15 -17.97 -2.01
C ARG A 48 -12.91 -16.53 -1.53
N ILE A 49 -13.73 -15.59 -1.95
CA ILE A 49 -13.67 -14.20 -1.47
C ILE A 49 -14.59 -14.05 -0.27
N VAL A 50 -14.01 -13.71 0.87
CA VAL A 50 -14.73 -13.49 2.11
C VAL A 50 -14.81 -11.98 2.37
N PRO A 51 -16.00 -11.37 2.24
CA PRO A 51 -16.17 -9.97 2.62
C PRO A 51 -15.86 -9.78 4.12
N LEU A 52 -15.03 -8.78 4.44
CA LEU A 52 -14.62 -8.49 5.82
C LEU A 52 -14.85 -7.02 6.14
N THR A 53 -15.67 -6.74 7.14
CA THR A 53 -15.84 -5.37 7.63
C THR A 53 -14.59 -4.94 8.39
N LEU A 54 -13.96 -3.85 7.92
CA LEU A 54 -12.75 -3.33 8.53
C LEU A 54 -12.63 -1.81 8.27
N ASP A 55 -12.60 -1.06 9.36
CA ASP A 55 -12.06 0.28 9.39
C ASP A 55 -10.61 0.20 9.90
N VAL A 56 -9.65 0.48 9.02
CA VAL A 56 -8.22 0.40 9.34
C VAL A 56 -7.75 1.48 10.33
N THR A 57 -8.59 2.47 10.62
CA THR A 57 -8.33 3.55 11.58
C THR A 57 -8.96 3.29 12.96
N ASP A 58 -9.67 2.18 13.12
CA ASP A 58 -10.36 1.80 14.36
C ASP A 58 -9.69 0.55 14.98
N ALA A 59 -9.21 0.69 16.20
CA ALA A 59 -8.47 -0.37 16.89
C ALA A 59 -9.35 -1.61 17.19
N ASP A 60 -10.62 -1.41 17.54
CA ASP A 60 -11.55 -2.51 17.82
C ASP A 60 -11.90 -3.25 16.52
N SER A 61 -12.06 -2.51 15.42
CA SER A 61 -12.27 -3.08 14.08
C SER A 61 -11.06 -3.91 13.62
N ILE A 62 -9.82 -3.43 13.86
CA ILE A 62 -8.61 -4.20 13.57
C ILE A 62 -8.56 -5.48 14.42
N ALA A 63 -8.86 -5.40 15.73
CA ALA A 63 -8.89 -6.57 16.60
C ALA A 63 -9.93 -7.61 16.16
N ALA A 64 -11.12 -7.17 15.75
CA ALA A 64 -12.15 -8.04 15.20
C ALA A 64 -11.70 -8.71 13.89
N ALA A 65 -11.01 -7.97 13.00
CA ALA A 65 -10.46 -8.51 11.76
C ALA A 65 -9.40 -9.58 12.04
N VAL A 66 -8.50 -9.38 13.00
CA VAL A 66 -7.50 -10.39 13.41
C VAL A 66 -8.19 -11.66 13.94
N ALA A 67 -9.25 -11.51 14.74
CA ALA A 67 -10.00 -12.66 15.25
C ALA A 67 -10.70 -13.46 14.13
N ALA A 68 -11.19 -12.76 13.09
CA ALA A 68 -11.89 -13.38 11.95
C ALA A 68 -10.93 -13.95 10.89
N ALA A 69 -9.75 -13.38 10.73
CA ALA A 69 -8.78 -13.67 9.65
C ALA A 69 -7.40 -14.07 10.21
N GLY A 70 -7.36 -14.83 11.30
CA GLY A 70 -6.13 -15.25 11.96
C GLY A 70 -5.28 -16.26 11.17
N ASP A 71 -5.77 -16.73 10.03
CA ASP A 71 -5.08 -17.63 9.09
C ASP A 71 -4.38 -16.90 7.91
N VAL A 72 -4.32 -15.56 7.94
CA VAL A 72 -3.70 -14.75 6.89
C VAL A 72 -2.21 -15.04 6.75
N THR A 73 -1.80 -15.33 5.52
CA THR A 73 -0.38 -15.53 5.13
C THR A 73 0.15 -14.36 4.29
N VAL A 74 -0.73 -13.57 3.64
CA VAL A 74 -0.37 -12.39 2.86
C VAL A 74 -1.25 -11.23 3.27
N LEU A 75 -0.65 -10.17 3.81
CA LEU A 75 -1.34 -8.91 4.14
C LEU A 75 -1.00 -7.85 3.10
N ILE A 76 -2.03 -7.24 2.49
CA ILE A 76 -1.89 -6.13 1.54
C ILE A 76 -2.48 -4.87 2.14
N ASN A 77 -1.64 -3.98 2.62
CA ASN A 77 -1.97 -2.64 3.09
C ASN A 77 -2.18 -1.72 1.87
N ASN A 78 -3.39 -1.76 1.30
CA ASN A 78 -3.78 -0.97 0.13
C ASN A 78 -4.70 0.20 0.49
N ALA A 79 -5.44 0.15 1.59
CA ALA A 79 -6.27 1.26 2.03
C ALA A 79 -5.45 2.54 2.19
N GLY A 80 -5.97 3.65 1.67
CA GLY A 80 -5.33 4.96 1.73
C GLY A 80 -6.26 6.07 1.28
N GLY A 81 -5.85 7.31 1.43
CA GLY A 81 -6.64 8.49 1.07
C GLY A 81 -5.79 9.68 0.70
N LEU A 82 -6.40 10.63 -0.03
CA LEU A 82 -5.84 11.94 -0.32
C LEU A 82 -6.43 12.97 0.65
N PRO A 83 -5.63 13.96 1.09
CA PRO A 83 -6.16 15.11 1.81
C PRO A 83 -6.90 16.04 0.85
N PRO A 84 -7.75 16.96 1.36
CA PRO A 84 -8.51 17.90 0.54
C PRO A 84 -7.62 18.92 -0.20
N THR A 85 -6.41 19.14 0.29
CA THR A 85 -5.39 20.00 -0.35
C THR A 85 -3.99 19.41 -0.17
N ALA A 86 -3.11 19.67 -1.13
CA ALA A 86 -1.69 19.32 -1.04
C ALA A 86 -0.89 20.30 -0.16
N SER A 87 -1.36 21.56 -0.02
CA SER A 87 -0.62 22.61 0.69
C SER A 87 -0.47 22.30 2.18
N LEU A 88 0.77 22.20 2.65
CA LEU A 88 1.06 22.08 4.09
C LEU A 88 0.79 23.36 4.88
N LEU A 89 0.67 24.50 4.21
CA LEU A 89 0.40 25.77 4.85
C LEU A 89 -1.10 26.09 5.00
N ASP A 90 -1.93 25.44 4.14
CA ASP A 90 -3.37 25.73 4.07
C ASP A 90 -4.24 24.55 4.54
N ILE A 91 -3.66 23.37 4.74
CA ILE A 91 -4.41 22.19 5.21
C ILE A 91 -4.87 22.39 6.67
N GLY A 92 -6.12 22.03 6.96
CA GLY A 92 -6.60 21.97 8.34
C GLY A 92 -5.87 20.94 9.19
N GLU A 93 -5.74 21.20 10.50
CA GLU A 93 -5.03 20.29 11.40
C GLU A 93 -5.68 18.89 11.43
N ASP A 94 -7.00 18.84 11.46
CA ASP A 94 -7.75 17.57 11.48
C ASP A 94 -7.53 16.77 10.18
N ASP A 95 -7.55 17.43 9.02
CA ASP A 95 -7.28 16.79 7.72
C ASP A 95 -5.84 16.27 7.63
N LEU A 96 -4.87 17.03 8.16
CA LEU A 96 -3.47 16.60 8.21
C LEU A 96 -3.32 15.37 9.10
N ARG A 97 -3.96 15.34 10.28
CA ARG A 97 -3.97 14.20 11.19
C ARG A 97 -4.65 12.99 10.55
N GLN A 98 -5.82 13.19 9.94
CA GLN A 98 -6.56 12.13 9.26
C GLN A 98 -5.74 11.52 8.09
N ASN A 99 -5.00 12.35 7.36
CA ASN A 99 -4.13 11.87 6.29
C ASN A 99 -2.99 10.99 6.82
N MET A 100 -2.39 11.36 7.96
CA MET A 100 -1.41 10.52 8.65
C MET A 100 -2.04 9.26 9.21
N GLU A 101 -3.25 9.35 9.76
CA GLU A 101 -3.96 8.21 10.33
C GLU A 101 -4.16 7.11 9.30
N ILE A 102 -4.72 7.44 8.14
CA ILE A 102 -5.05 6.43 7.12
C ILE A 102 -3.82 5.92 6.35
N ASN A 103 -2.83 6.78 6.06
CA ASN A 103 -1.71 6.42 5.18
C ASN A 103 -0.46 5.95 5.92
N PHE A 104 -0.36 6.21 7.23
CA PHE A 104 0.81 5.84 8.04
C PHE A 104 0.44 4.99 9.25
N PHE A 105 -0.39 5.49 10.18
CA PHE A 105 -0.71 4.74 11.40
C PHE A 105 -1.47 3.47 11.09
N ALA A 106 -2.50 3.52 10.26
CA ALA A 106 -3.32 2.36 9.93
C ALA A 106 -2.51 1.19 9.36
N PRO A 107 -1.70 1.32 8.29
CA PRO A 107 -0.92 0.20 7.78
C PRO A 107 0.13 -0.32 8.78
N VAL A 108 0.73 0.54 9.63
CA VAL A 108 1.63 0.10 10.70
C VAL A 108 0.89 -0.71 11.76
N LEU A 109 -0.31 -0.26 12.19
CA LEU A 109 -1.13 -0.97 13.17
C LEU A 109 -1.66 -2.30 12.61
N MET A 110 -2.04 -2.34 11.32
CA MET A 110 -2.40 -3.58 10.63
C MET A 110 -1.22 -4.56 10.60
N ALA A 111 -0.04 -4.12 10.18
CA ALA A 111 1.17 -4.96 10.18
C ALA A 111 1.48 -5.50 11.57
N ARG A 112 1.40 -4.66 12.60
CA ARG A 112 1.60 -5.04 14.02
C ARG A 112 0.56 -6.08 14.47
N ALA A 113 -0.71 -5.87 14.14
CA ALA A 113 -1.80 -6.75 14.58
C ALA A 113 -1.72 -8.14 13.91
N PHE A 114 -1.34 -8.20 12.64
CA PHE A 114 -1.20 -9.44 11.88
C PHE A 114 0.21 -10.07 11.97
N ALA A 115 1.20 -9.43 12.59
CA ALA A 115 2.56 -9.97 12.73
C ALA A 115 2.62 -11.38 13.38
N PRO A 116 1.76 -11.76 14.36
CA PRO A 116 1.74 -13.12 14.86
C PRO A 116 1.29 -14.15 13.82
N ALA A 117 0.24 -13.86 13.04
CA ALA A 117 -0.26 -14.74 11.98
C ALA A 117 0.77 -14.90 10.87
N LEU A 118 1.32 -13.77 10.36
CA LEU A 118 2.37 -13.77 9.36
C LEU A 118 3.61 -14.53 9.82
N GLY A 119 4.07 -14.31 11.07
CA GLY A 119 5.25 -14.99 11.60
C GLY A 119 5.05 -16.50 11.89
N ALA A 120 3.81 -16.99 11.90
CA ALA A 120 3.48 -18.41 12.03
C ALA A 120 3.29 -19.10 10.67
N ALA A 121 3.15 -18.36 9.59
CA ALA A 121 2.87 -18.88 8.26
C ALA A 121 4.16 -19.14 7.47
N GLU A 122 4.14 -20.18 6.64
CA GLU A 122 5.16 -20.38 5.61
C GLU A 122 4.92 -19.40 4.44
N ASN A 123 6.00 -18.88 3.85
CA ASN A 123 5.95 -17.93 2.71
C ASN A 123 5.13 -16.66 2.98
N ALA A 124 5.18 -16.16 4.21
CA ALA A 124 4.43 -14.98 4.61
C ALA A 124 4.91 -13.70 3.92
N VAL A 125 3.97 -12.85 3.53
CA VAL A 125 4.25 -11.59 2.84
C VAL A 125 3.44 -10.45 3.44
N LEU A 126 4.11 -9.31 3.67
CA LEU A 126 3.50 -8.01 3.88
C LEU A 126 3.75 -7.14 2.66
N ILE A 127 2.69 -6.61 2.06
CA ILE A 127 2.77 -5.69 0.92
C ILE A 127 2.21 -4.33 1.34
N ASP A 128 3.05 -3.29 1.27
CA ASP A 128 2.66 -1.91 1.59
C ASP A 128 2.57 -1.07 0.31
N ILE A 129 1.38 -0.55 0.00
CA ILE A 129 1.15 0.29 -1.17
C ILE A 129 1.53 1.73 -0.86
N HIS A 130 2.69 2.15 -1.40
CA HIS A 130 3.24 3.49 -1.31
C HIS A 130 2.75 4.39 -2.46
N SER A 131 3.66 5.17 -3.01
CA SER A 131 3.53 6.04 -4.18
C SER A 131 4.93 6.57 -4.53
N VAL A 132 5.12 7.11 -5.72
CA VAL A 132 6.25 7.98 -6.05
C VAL A 132 6.33 9.17 -5.07
N ALA A 133 5.21 9.60 -4.54
CA ALA A 133 5.10 10.64 -3.51
C ALA A 133 5.85 10.30 -2.20
N SER A 134 6.22 9.05 -1.96
CA SER A 134 7.12 8.66 -0.84
C SER A 134 8.51 9.27 -0.97
N TRP A 135 8.92 9.62 -2.18
CA TRP A 135 10.24 10.14 -2.53
C TRP A 135 10.20 11.55 -3.11
N TYR A 136 9.02 12.01 -3.55
CA TYR A 136 8.82 13.27 -4.24
C TYR A 136 7.70 14.07 -3.58
N ALA A 137 8.03 15.29 -3.10
CA ALA A 137 7.16 16.04 -2.18
C ALA A 137 6.04 16.86 -2.85
N TRP A 138 5.86 16.80 -4.17
CA TRP A 138 4.90 17.61 -4.92
C TRP A 138 3.44 17.48 -4.44
N ALA A 139 3.07 16.34 -3.86
CA ALA A 139 1.74 16.11 -3.32
C ALA A 139 1.60 16.56 -1.84
N GLY A 140 2.55 17.33 -1.30
CA GLY A 140 2.50 17.98 0.00
C GLY A 140 2.18 17.04 1.15
N ALA A 141 1.05 17.25 1.83
CA ALA A 141 0.66 16.46 3.01
C ALA A 141 0.56 14.96 2.71
N TYR A 142 0.08 14.58 1.52
CA TYR A 142 0.08 13.19 1.08
C TYR A 142 1.49 12.62 0.96
N SER A 143 2.42 13.38 0.36
CA SER A 143 3.83 12.97 0.26
C SER A 143 4.45 12.74 1.63
N VAL A 144 4.16 13.60 2.61
CA VAL A 144 4.65 13.43 4.00
C VAL A 144 4.17 12.09 4.56
N SER A 145 2.89 11.77 4.42
CA SER A 145 2.35 10.50 4.94
C SER A 145 2.95 9.28 4.26
N LYS A 146 3.16 9.33 2.95
CA LYS A 146 3.76 8.23 2.18
C LYS A 146 5.27 8.09 2.43
N ALA A 147 5.99 9.19 2.68
CA ALA A 147 7.39 9.15 3.09
C ALA A 147 7.55 8.52 4.48
N ALA A 148 6.67 8.88 5.44
CA ALA A 148 6.63 8.26 6.76
C ALA A 148 6.37 6.75 6.65
N MET A 149 5.41 6.34 5.81
CA MET A 149 5.10 4.91 5.60
C MET A 149 6.26 4.16 4.93
N TRP A 150 6.95 4.76 3.95
CA TRP A 150 8.14 4.14 3.36
C TRP A 150 9.24 3.88 4.40
N SER A 151 9.50 4.84 5.29
CA SER A 151 10.43 4.65 6.40
C SER A 151 9.98 3.52 7.34
N ALA A 152 8.68 3.48 7.69
CA ALA A 152 8.12 2.43 8.53
C ALA A 152 8.20 1.05 7.87
N THR A 153 7.93 0.93 6.57
CA THR A 153 8.07 -0.33 5.83
C THR A 153 9.51 -0.87 5.89
N ASN A 154 10.52 0.01 5.82
CA ASN A 154 11.91 -0.39 6.00
C ASN A 154 12.18 -0.91 7.42
N ALA A 155 11.61 -0.28 8.45
CA ALA A 155 11.71 -0.77 9.83
C ALA A 155 11.00 -2.13 10.00
N LEU A 156 9.76 -2.26 9.51
CA LEU A 156 9.00 -3.52 9.53
C LEU A 156 9.75 -4.65 8.81
N ARG A 157 10.44 -4.34 7.71
CA ARG A 157 11.28 -5.31 6.98
C ARG A 157 12.37 -5.88 7.88
N LEU A 158 13.05 -5.03 8.66
CA LEU A 158 14.09 -5.47 9.59
C LEU A 158 13.53 -6.27 10.76
N GLU A 159 12.35 -5.89 11.28
CA GLU A 159 11.72 -6.54 12.43
C GLU A 159 11.06 -7.89 12.07
N LEU A 160 10.54 -8.03 10.85
CA LEU A 160 9.81 -9.21 10.39
C LEU A 160 10.71 -10.22 9.65
N ALA A 161 11.86 -9.81 9.12
CA ALA A 161 12.80 -10.72 8.45
C ALA A 161 13.22 -11.92 9.32
N PRO A 162 13.53 -11.77 10.64
CA PRO A 162 13.84 -12.92 11.50
C PRO A 162 12.68 -13.91 11.68
N ARG A 163 11.45 -13.52 11.31
CA ARG A 163 10.25 -14.37 11.34
C ARG A 163 9.94 -14.99 9.98
N GLY A 164 10.81 -14.80 8.98
CA GLY A 164 10.62 -15.34 7.63
C GLY A 164 9.57 -14.59 6.78
N VAL A 165 9.16 -13.38 7.18
CA VAL A 165 8.18 -12.59 6.44
C VAL A 165 8.88 -11.70 5.42
N LEU A 166 8.52 -11.83 4.13
CA LEU A 166 8.92 -10.87 3.10
C LEU A 166 8.10 -9.59 3.25
N VAL A 167 8.76 -8.43 3.30
CA VAL A 167 8.08 -7.12 3.32
C VAL A 167 8.42 -6.36 2.05
N THR A 168 7.41 -6.14 1.21
CA THR A 168 7.52 -5.49 -0.10
C THR A 168 6.83 -4.13 -0.10
N GLY A 169 7.59 -3.06 -0.37
CA GLY A 169 7.05 -1.73 -0.62
C GLY A 169 6.80 -1.50 -2.11
N VAL A 170 5.68 -0.88 -2.47
CA VAL A 170 5.27 -0.68 -3.87
C VAL A 170 5.20 0.81 -4.21
N HIS A 171 5.92 1.24 -5.22
CA HIS A 171 5.99 2.64 -5.64
C HIS A 171 5.49 2.79 -7.08
N MET A 172 4.53 3.70 -7.26
CA MET A 172 3.91 4.01 -8.55
C MET A 172 3.52 5.49 -8.62
N GLY A 173 3.34 5.99 -9.82
CA GLY A 173 2.66 7.24 -10.11
C GLY A 173 1.14 7.11 -10.06
N TYR A 174 0.45 7.66 -11.07
CA TYR A 174 -1.01 7.57 -11.12
C TYR A 174 -1.48 6.20 -11.63
N VAL A 175 -2.50 5.67 -10.95
CA VAL A 175 -3.23 4.46 -11.35
C VAL A 175 -4.67 4.84 -11.67
N ASP A 176 -5.24 4.28 -12.73
CA ASP A 176 -6.59 4.60 -13.20
C ASP A 176 -7.66 4.11 -12.21
N THR A 177 -8.00 4.98 -11.29
CA THR A 177 -8.92 4.75 -10.19
C THR A 177 -9.68 6.03 -9.88
N ALA A 178 -10.73 5.93 -9.09
CA ALA A 178 -11.47 7.11 -8.61
C ALA A 178 -10.56 8.12 -7.86
N MET A 179 -9.52 7.64 -7.17
CA MET A 179 -8.56 8.50 -6.46
C MET A 179 -7.78 9.39 -7.43
N ALA A 180 -7.48 8.94 -8.64
CA ALA A 180 -6.76 9.68 -9.67
C ALA A 180 -7.68 10.39 -10.70
N ALA A 181 -8.98 10.48 -10.43
CA ALA A 181 -9.93 11.13 -11.35
C ALA A 181 -9.74 12.66 -11.49
N HIS A 182 -8.94 13.25 -10.58
CA HIS A 182 -8.65 14.70 -10.58
C HIS A 182 -7.56 15.14 -11.55
N THR A 183 -6.89 14.22 -12.24
CA THR A 183 -5.82 14.52 -13.21
C THR A 183 -6.03 13.81 -14.55
N ASP A 184 -5.56 14.44 -15.63
CA ASP A 184 -5.51 13.88 -16.98
C ASP A 184 -4.12 13.29 -17.32
N ASP A 185 -3.19 13.26 -16.36
CA ASP A 185 -1.89 12.63 -16.54
C ASP A 185 -2.01 11.15 -16.92
N ALA A 186 -0.97 10.61 -17.54
CA ALA A 186 -0.93 9.20 -17.90
C ALA A 186 -1.07 8.32 -16.65
N LYS A 187 -1.98 7.35 -16.72
CA LYS A 187 -2.31 6.43 -15.62
C LYS A 187 -2.00 5.00 -16.02
N MET A 188 -1.43 4.25 -15.08
CA MET A 188 -1.28 2.80 -15.19
C MET A 188 -2.62 2.12 -14.91
N ARG A 189 -2.93 1.01 -15.59
CA ARG A 189 -4.10 0.21 -15.21
C ARG A 189 -3.86 -0.49 -13.88
N PRO A 190 -4.90 -0.65 -13.03
CA PRO A 190 -4.78 -1.39 -11.77
C PRO A 190 -4.23 -2.81 -11.95
N GLU A 191 -4.65 -3.50 -13.01
CA GLU A 191 -4.22 -4.87 -13.30
C GLU A 191 -2.72 -4.95 -13.62
N ASP A 192 -2.18 -3.98 -14.38
CA ASP A 192 -0.76 -3.93 -14.72
C ASP A 192 0.12 -3.68 -13.48
N LEU A 193 -0.36 -2.80 -12.56
CA LEU A 193 0.29 -2.59 -11.28
C LEU A 193 0.35 -3.88 -10.47
N VAL A 194 -0.79 -4.55 -10.29
CA VAL A 194 -0.90 -5.74 -9.45
C VAL A 194 -0.08 -6.90 -10.03
N GLU A 195 -0.04 -7.02 -11.36
CA GLU A 195 0.83 -7.99 -12.04
C GLU A 195 2.30 -7.76 -11.69
N ALA A 196 2.77 -6.50 -11.78
CA ALA A 196 4.14 -6.14 -11.43
C ALA A 196 4.44 -6.39 -9.93
N VAL A 197 3.47 -6.13 -9.04
CA VAL A 197 3.62 -6.37 -7.60
C VAL A 197 3.80 -7.86 -7.31
N PHE A 198 2.90 -8.70 -7.80
CA PHE A 198 2.99 -10.12 -7.53
C PHE A 198 4.21 -10.78 -8.20
N ALA A 199 4.57 -10.34 -9.41
CA ALA A 199 5.82 -10.78 -10.03
C ALA A 199 7.05 -10.38 -9.17
N GLY A 200 7.04 -9.19 -8.57
CA GLY A 200 8.08 -8.77 -7.63
C GLY A 200 8.13 -9.64 -6.38
N VAL A 201 6.98 -9.92 -5.76
CA VAL A 201 6.87 -10.80 -4.59
C VAL A 201 7.38 -12.20 -4.88
N GLU A 202 7.00 -12.78 -6.01
CA GLU A 202 7.45 -14.10 -6.47
C GLU A 202 8.97 -14.17 -6.75
N ASN A 203 9.62 -13.00 -6.89
CA ASN A 203 11.08 -12.85 -7.03
C ASN A 203 11.76 -12.28 -5.78
N ASP A 204 11.15 -12.38 -4.60
CA ASP A 204 11.65 -11.90 -3.30
C ASP A 204 12.02 -10.40 -3.29
N ALA A 205 11.34 -9.57 -4.10
CA ALA A 205 11.65 -8.16 -4.20
C ALA A 205 11.21 -7.39 -2.94
N PHE A 206 12.13 -6.64 -2.36
CA PHE A 206 11.85 -5.73 -1.25
C PHE A 206 11.14 -4.45 -1.69
N GLU A 207 11.36 -4.00 -2.92
CA GLU A 207 10.70 -2.84 -3.52
C GLU A 207 10.25 -3.17 -4.95
N VAL A 208 9.03 -2.81 -5.29
CA VAL A 208 8.50 -2.80 -6.65
C VAL A 208 8.36 -1.35 -7.10
N VAL A 209 9.09 -0.97 -8.14
CA VAL A 209 9.02 0.35 -8.77
C VAL A 209 8.28 0.16 -10.09
N ALA A 210 6.99 0.50 -10.11
CA ALA A 210 6.07 0.00 -11.12
C ALA A 210 6.06 0.80 -12.44
N ASP A 211 6.63 2.02 -12.46
CA ASP A 211 6.61 2.90 -13.63
C ASP A 211 7.89 3.73 -13.78
N GLU A 212 8.05 4.33 -14.97
CA GLU A 212 9.23 5.13 -15.31
C GLU A 212 9.37 6.40 -14.47
N LEU A 213 8.26 7.03 -14.06
CA LEU A 213 8.30 8.21 -13.20
C LEU A 213 8.91 7.84 -11.85
N SER A 214 8.40 6.78 -11.23
CA SER A 214 8.92 6.28 -9.95
C SER A 214 10.38 5.85 -10.06
N ALA A 215 10.77 5.21 -11.17
CA ALA A 215 12.16 4.81 -11.43
C ALA A 215 13.09 6.04 -11.53
N ARG A 216 12.67 7.08 -12.25
CA ARG A 216 13.45 8.33 -12.38
C ARG A 216 13.62 9.04 -11.04
N VAL A 217 12.52 9.17 -10.28
CA VAL A 217 12.57 9.81 -8.96
C VAL A 217 13.47 9.01 -8.02
N ARG A 218 13.33 7.69 -7.99
CA ARG A 218 14.17 6.79 -7.18
C ARG A 218 15.66 6.96 -7.50
N ALA A 219 16.00 6.98 -8.77
CA ALA A 219 17.40 7.18 -9.22
C ALA A 219 17.94 8.58 -8.85
N GLY A 220 17.06 9.59 -8.80
CA GLY A 220 17.41 10.97 -8.46
C GLY A 220 17.64 11.25 -6.97
N LEU A 221 17.32 10.33 -6.05
CA LEU A 221 17.40 10.58 -4.61
C LEU A 221 18.81 10.91 -4.09
N ALA A 222 19.85 10.46 -4.77
CA ALA A 222 21.25 10.75 -4.44
C ALA A 222 21.78 12.04 -5.14
N ALA A 223 21.01 12.65 -6.03
CA ALA A 223 21.37 13.87 -6.72
C ALA A 223 21.16 15.12 -5.83
N PRO A 224 21.72 16.29 -6.21
CA PRO A 224 21.40 17.54 -5.55
C PRO A 224 19.89 17.80 -5.55
N LEU A 225 19.39 18.42 -4.48
CA LEU A 225 17.95 18.65 -4.28
C LEU A 225 17.27 19.37 -5.46
N THR A 226 17.99 20.31 -6.11
CA THR A 226 17.50 21.05 -7.28
C THR A 226 17.33 20.18 -8.53
N ALA A 227 17.89 18.97 -8.56
CA ALA A 227 17.61 18.00 -9.63
C ALA A 227 16.22 17.37 -9.50
N LEU A 228 15.72 17.22 -8.26
CA LEU A 228 14.36 16.76 -7.98
C LEU A 228 13.34 17.91 -8.01
N TYR A 229 13.76 19.11 -7.58
CA TYR A 229 12.91 20.30 -7.45
C TYR A 229 13.57 21.48 -8.18
N PRO A 230 13.50 21.57 -9.52
CA PRO A 230 14.13 22.65 -10.30
C PRO A 230 13.62 24.05 -9.95
N GLU A 231 12.41 24.13 -9.39
CA GLU A 231 11.78 25.38 -8.96
C GLU A 231 12.62 26.09 -7.87
N LEU A 232 13.38 25.34 -7.06
CA LEU A 232 14.24 25.90 -6.03
C LEU A 232 15.41 26.73 -6.59
N ASP A 233 15.85 26.49 -7.81
CA ASP A 233 16.87 27.32 -8.47
C ASP A 233 16.30 28.66 -8.95
N GLN A 234 15.00 28.71 -9.28
CA GLN A 234 14.31 29.93 -9.70
C GLN A 234 13.99 30.83 -8.51
N ALA A 235 13.73 30.25 -7.34
CA ALA A 235 13.42 30.99 -6.11
C ALA A 235 14.62 31.74 -5.49
N LYS A 236 15.85 31.49 -5.97
CA LYS A 236 17.09 32.15 -5.52
C LYS A 236 17.44 33.40 -6.32
N ARG A 237 16.64 33.78 -7.32
CA ARG A 237 16.82 34.98 -8.15
C ARG A 237 15.80 36.04 -7.80
#